data_b074b010a91a24bb88cc8f35a4441ea5
#
_entry.id   b074b010a91a24bb88cc8f35a4441ea5
#
_cell.length_a   1.000
_cell.length_b   1.000
_cell.length_c   1.000
_cell.angle_alpha   90.00
_cell.angle_beta   90.00
_cell.angle_gamma   90.00
#
_symmetry.space_group_name_H-M   'P 1'
#
loop_
_entity.id
_entity.type
_entity.pdbx_description
1 polymer ?
#
loop_
_entity_poly.entity_id
_entity_poly.type
_entity_poly.pdbx_seq_one_letter_code
_entity_poly.pdbx_strand_id
1 'polypeptide(L)'
;YEIPYFMDQPEPLEEKPLITLVLSALECVQSGYRSDELFRLLKTGLTELQTEEIAALENYALLWNLSGRRWLEPFTMHPRGFSPEMTEEDQKKLEGLNRLRETVMEPLAQFEESLRSGTGKGIAYGVYQLLERLNAAQNIRRMADELENMGEWNLAQEQIRLWDMLMEILDQMALVLKEQHLSPRRWSELFQLVVQSEEIAFIPQGVDEVSVGGADRSRPAAPRAVFLIGAEEGEFPRTPVSAGVFSDAERRLMISMGLPLYDSLEKLAVEERYLAYMAAVSPSERLFVSYASSDLSGGARSPSSLVREVRKIFPECPVADRSQEAFSDLLWSPEPAF
;
A
#
# COMPACT_ATOMS: atom_id res chain seq x y z
N TYR A 1 9.12 4.78 25.81
CA TYR A 1 7.83 4.50 26.45
C TYR A 1 7.11 3.48 25.56
N GLU A 2 7.00 2.24 26.01
CA GLU A 2 6.28 1.17 25.30
C GLU A 2 4.77 1.35 25.50
N ILE A 3 4.21 2.41 24.90
CA ILE A 3 2.77 2.66 24.93
C ILE A 3 2.18 1.95 23.71
N PRO A 4 1.31 0.94 23.90
CA PRO A 4 0.65 0.31 22.78
C PRO A 4 -0.23 1.31 22.06
N TYR A 5 -0.17 1.29 20.74
CA TYR A 5 -0.98 2.18 19.89
C TYR A 5 -1.51 1.44 18.66
N PHE A 6 -2.65 1.90 18.21
CA PHE A 6 -3.23 1.52 16.93
C PHE A 6 -3.23 2.76 16.01
N MET A 7 -2.68 2.63 14.82
CA MET A 7 -2.68 3.68 13.81
C MET A 7 -3.65 3.30 12.68
N ASP A 8 -4.78 4.02 12.61
CA ASP A 8 -5.74 3.90 11.50
C ASP A 8 -5.25 4.74 10.31
N GLN A 9 -4.19 4.26 9.66
CA GLN A 9 -3.68 4.83 8.44
C GLN A 9 -3.90 3.82 7.32
N PRO A 10 -4.72 4.13 6.31
CA PRO A 10 -4.85 3.26 5.15
C PRO A 10 -3.53 3.19 4.41
N GLU A 11 -3.11 1.98 4.12
CA GLU A 11 -1.93 1.74 3.31
C GLU A 11 -2.33 1.44 1.87
N PRO A 12 -1.63 2.02 0.88
CA PRO A 12 -1.93 1.76 -0.52
C PRO A 12 -1.64 0.29 -0.86
N LEU A 13 -2.60 -0.35 -1.49
CA LEU A 13 -2.49 -1.74 -1.94
C LEU A 13 -1.34 -1.97 -2.93
N GLU A 14 -1.00 -0.97 -3.74
CA GLU A 14 0.04 -1.09 -4.78
C GLU A 14 1.40 -1.53 -4.24
N GLU A 15 1.74 -1.12 -3.02
CA GLU A 15 3.04 -1.41 -2.40
C GLU A 15 3.09 -2.78 -1.73
N LYS A 16 1.96 -3.48 -1.64
CA LYS A 16 1.90 -4.78 -0.98
C LYS A 16 2.54 -5.89 -1.84
N PRO A 17 3.28 -6.83 -1.21
CA PRO A 17 4.04 -7.86 -1.93
C PRO A 17 3.20 -8.65 -2.95
N LEU A 18 1.96 -8.99 -2.62
CA LEU A 18 1.07 -9.75 -3.49
C LEU A 18 0.70 -8.96 -4.76
N ILE A 19 0.42 -7.67 -4.63
CA ILE A 19 0.11 -6.81 -5.76
C ILE A 19 1.36 -6.55 -6.60
N THR A 20 2.50 -6.32 -5.93
CA THR A 20 3.80 -6.19 -6.59
C THR A 20 4.13 -7.43 -7.41
N LEU A 21 3.85 -8.64 -6.91
CA LEU A 21 4.04 -9.90 -7.65
C LEU A 21 3.24 -9.92 -8.95
N VAL A 22 1.94 -9.58 -8.90
CA VAL A 22 1.07 -9.57 -10.09
C VAL A 22 1.54 -8.53 -11.11
N LEU A 23 1.80 -7.29 -10.66
CA LEU A 23 2.24 -6.22 -11.54
C LEU A 23 3.60 -6.51 -12.18
N SER A 24 4.56 -7.02 -11.38
CA SER A 24 5.88 -7.39 -11.89
C SER A 24 5.83 -8.59 -12.84
N ALA A 25 4.92 -9.55 -12.64
CA ALA A 25 4.73 -10.65 -13.57
C ALA A 25 4.19 -10.18 -14.93
N LEU A 26 3.19 -9.29 -14.91
CA LEU A 26 2.65 -8.67 -16.13
C LEU A 26 3.72 -7.87 -16.86
N GLU A 27 4.48 -7.04 -16.16
CA GLU A 27 5.54 -6.21 -16.73
C GLU A 27 6.71 -7.07 -17.23
N CYS A 28 7.09 -8.12 -16.49
CA CYS A 28 8.13 -9.06 -16.89
C CYS A 28 7.82 -9.71 -18.25
N VAL A 29 6.61 -10.20 -18.45
CA VAL A 29 6.18 -10.79 -19.72
C VAL A 29 6.09 -9.73 -20.82
N GLN A 30 5.52 -8.55 -20.54
CA GLN A 30 5.36 -7.48 -21.52
C GLN A 30 6.69 -6.86 -21.97
N SER A 31 7.67 -6.79 -21.06
CA SER A 31 9.02 -6.30 -21.36
C SER A 31 9.92 -7.35 -22.04
N GLY A 32 9.40 -8.57 -22.21
CA GLY A 32 10.13 -9.70 -22.76
C GLY A 32 11.19 -10.26 -21.82
N TYR A 33 10.86 -10.36 -20.52
CA TYR A 33 11.67 -10.92 -19.44
C TYR A 33 12.91 -10.09 -19.08
N ARG A 34 12.72 -8.79 -18.85
CA ARG A 34 13.78 -7.96 -18.28
C ARG A 34 14.13 -8.43 -16.88
N SER A 35 15.42 -8.45 -16.57
CA SER A 35 15.91 -8.98 -15.29
C SER A 35 15.47 -8.17 -14.09
N ASP A 36 15.35 -6.83 -14.21
CA ASP A 36 14.87 -5.94 -13.15
C ASP A 36 13.44 -6.31 -12.72
N GLU A 37 12.52 -6.53 -13.66
CA GLU A 37 11.15 -6.93 -13.36
C GLU A 37 11.07 -8.36 -12.82
N LEU A 38 11.89 -9.27 -13.35
CA LEU A 38 11.97 -10.64 -12.85
C LEU A 38 12.43 -10.68 -11.38
N PHE A 39 13.49 -9.94 -11.03
CA PHE A 39 13.97 -9.91 -9.64
C PHE A 39 13.04 -9.14 -8.71
N ARG A 40 12.32 -8.15 -9.21
CA ARG A 40 11.26 -7.49 -8.46
C ARG A 40 10.15 -8.48 -8.06
N LEU A 41 9.73 -9.34 -8.99
CA LEU A 41 8.79 -10.43 -8.73
C LEU A 41 9.35 -11.43 -7.70
N LEU A 42 10.59 -11.91 -7.88
CA LEU A 42 11.19 -12.92 -7.01
C LEU A 42 11.39 -12.40 -5.58
N LYS A 43 11.74 -11.13 -5.41
CA LYS A 43 12.00 -10.49 -4.10
C LYS A 43 10.72 -10.18 -3.31
N THR A 44 9.54 -10.51 -3.81
CA THR A 44 8.28 -10.40 -3.05
C THR A 44 8.17 -11.40 -1.91
N GLY A 45 8.99 -12.46 -1.89
CA GLY A 45 8.90 -13.55 -0.92
C GLY A 45 7.72 -14.51 -1.15
N LEU A 46 6.97 -14.33 -2.26
CA LEU A 46 5.78 -15.11 -2.58
C LEU A 46 6.03 -16.20 -3.65
N THR A 47 7.29 -16.49 -3.93
CA THR A 47 7.72 -17.61 -4.77
C THR A 47 8.30 -18.72 -3.91
N GLU A 48 8.55 -19.89 -4.49
CA GLU A 48 9.16 -21.02 -3.77
C GLU A 48 10.65 -20.83 -3.46
N LEU A 49 11.30 -19.85 -4.12
CA LEU A 49 12.73 -19.62 -3.97
C LEU A 49 13.08 -18.93 -2.66
N GLN A 50 14.14 -19.41 -2.02
CA GLN A 50 14.71 -18.75 -0.84
C GLN A 50 15.60 -17.57 -1.24
N THR A 51 15.85 -16.68 -0.29
CA THR A 51 16.64 -15.44 -0.50
C THR A 51 18.02 -15.74 -1.08
N GLU A 52 18.70 -16.80 -0.61
CA GLU A 52 20.02 -17.24 -1.07
C GLU A 52 19.98 -17.74 -2.52
N GLU A 53 18.90 -18.42 -2.90
CA GLU A 53 18.67 -18.92 -4.26
C GLU A 53 18.41 -17.77 -5.24
N ILE A 54 17.59 -16.80 -4.82
CA ILE A 54 17.36 -15.57 -5.59
C ILE A 54 18.66 -14.80 -5.77
N ALA A 55 19.45 -14.63 -4.70
CA ALA A 55 20.76 -14.00 -4.78
C ALA A 55 21.73 -14.71 -5.70
N ALA A 56 21.71 -16.05 -5.71
CA ALA A 56 22.54 -16.85 -6.62
C ALA A 56 22.17 -16.63 -8.09
N LEU A 57 20.86 -16.59 -8.41
CA LEU A 57 20.37 -16.27 -9.75
C LEU A 57 20.72 -14.83 -10.16
N GLU A 58 20.54 -13.86 -9.24
CA GLU A 58 20.84 -12.45 -9.49
C GLU A 58 22.33 -12.23 -9.78
N ASN A 59 23.20 -12.84 -8.97
CA ASN A 59 24.65 -12.79 -9.18
C ASN A 59 25.04 -13.38 -10.54
N TYR A 60 24.46 -14.50 -10.92
CA TYR A 60 24.71 -15.12 -12.22
C TYR A 60 24.21 -14.23 -13.37
N ALA A 61 23.02 -13.65 -13.22
CA ALA A 61 22.45 -12.72 -14.19
C ALA A 61 23.29 -11.46 -14.38
N LEU A 62 23.77 -10.89 -13.29
CA LEU A 62 24.67 -9.73 -13.31
C LEU A 62 26.02 -10.06 -13.96
N LEU A 63 26.60 -11.21 -13.60
CA LEU A 63 27.88 -11.67 -14.14
C LEU A 63 27.88 -11.78 -15.66
N TRP A 64 26.78 -12.28 -16.23
CA TRP A 64 26.64 -12.54 -17.65
C TRP A 64 25.74 -11.56 -18.38
N ASN A 65 25.33 -10.47 -17.71
CA ASN A 65 24.40 -9.48 -18.23
C ASN A 65 23.18 -10.14 -18.90
N LEU A 66 22.56 -11.07 -18.18
CA LEU A 66 21.36 -11.77 -18.64
C LEU A 66 20.18 -10.79 -18.64
N SER A 67 19.42 -10.80 -19.70
CA SER A 67 18.15 -10.08 -19.79
C SER A 67 17.37 -10.59 -21.01
N GLY A 68 16.07 -10.36 -20.99
CA GLY A 68 15.22 -10.71 -22.11
C GLY A 68 15.00 -12.22 -22.26
N ARG A 69 14.68 -12.66 -23.45
CA ARG A 69 14.34 -14.07 -23.74
C ARG A 69 15.45 -15.07 -23.45
N ARG A 70 16.67 -14.62 -23.19
CA ARG A 70 17.76 -15.49 -22.72
C ARG A 70 17.43 -16.22 -21.41
N TRP A 71 16.49 -15.71 -20.62
CA TRP A 71 15.98 -16.40 -19.45
C TRP A 71 15.21 -17.68 -19.76
N LEU A 72 14.66 -17.82 -20.96
CA LEU A 72 13.94 -19.02 -21.40
C LEU A 72 14.89 -20.14 -21.83
N GLU A 73 16.17 -19.82 -22.08
CA GLU A 73 17.19 -20.76 -22.51
C GLU A 73 18.00 -21.29 -21.31
N PRO A 74 18.50 -22.55 -21.37
CA PRO A 74 19.39 -23.05 -20.33
C PRO A 74 20.66 -22.20 -20.20
N PHE A 75 21.09 -21.98 -18.97
CA PHE A 75 22.37 -21.35 -18.69
C PHE A 75 23.51 -22.25 -19.06
N THR A 76 24.48 -21.74 -19.82
CA THR A 76 25.64 -22.50 -20.31
C THR A 76 26.97 -21.86 -19.94
N MET A 77 26.93 -20.62 -19.43
CA MET A 77 28.11 -19.86 -19.09
C MET A 77 28.65 -20.27 -17.73
N HIS A 78 29.97 -20.13 -17.51
CA HIS A 78 30.64 -20.55 -16.29
C HIS A 78 30.10 -19.83 -15.04
N PRO A 79 29.73 -20.51 -13.95
CA PRO A 79 29.06 -19.94 -12.80
C PRO A 79 29.93 -19.01 -11.94
N ARG A 80 31.25 -19.01 -12.12
CA ARG A 80 32.22 -18.13 -11.44
C ARG A 80 32.78 -17.03 -12.35
N GLY A 81 32.27 -16.86 -13.55
CA GLY A 81 32.76 -15.88 -14.52
C GLY A 81 33.79 -16.44 -15.51
N PHE A 82 34.69 -15.57 -15.97
CA PHE A 82 35.68 -15.93 -16.97
C PHE A 82 36.73 -16.88 -16.39
N SER A 83 36.44 -18.18 -16.36
CA SER A 83 37.35 -19.22 -16.00
C SER A 83 37.58 -20.16 -17.20
N PRO A 84 38.80 -20.62 -17.48
CA PRO A 84 39.08 -21.42 -18.64
C PRO A 84 38.58 -22.89 -18.54
N GLU A 85 38.41 -23.41 -17.34
CA GLU A 85 38.04 -24.78 -17.09
C GLU A 85 36.81 -24.88 -16.18
N MET A 86 35.86 -25.72 -16.60
CA MET A 86 34.66 -26.06 -15.82
C MET A 86 34.98 -27.28 -14.96
N THR A 87 34.98 -27.12 -13.65
CA THR A 87 35.15 -28.23 -12.70
C THR A 87 33.81 -28.99 -12.51
N GLU A 88 33.86 -30.16 -11.92
CA GLU A 88 32.62 -30.92 -11.55
C GLU A 88 31.74 -30.12 -10.56
N GLU A 89 32.37 -29.36 -9.66
CA GLU A 89 31.65 -28.50 -8.73
C GLU A 89 30.95 -27.36 -9.46
N ASP A 90 31.62 -26.76 -10.44
CA ASP A 90 31.03 -25.68 -11.27
C ASP A 90 29.86 -26.20 -12.09
N GLN A 91 29.98 -27.44 -12.61
CA GLN A 91 28.88 -28.04 -13.35
C GLN A 91 27.66 -28.31 -12.49
N LYS A 92 27.85 -28.84 -11.27
CA LYS A 92 26.77 -29.02 -10.30
C LYS A 92 26.09 -27.67 -9.91
N LYS A 93 26.91 -26.65 -9.76
CA LYS A 93 26.40 -25.29 -9.48
C LYS A 93 25.57 -24.75 -10.65
N LEU A 94 26.03 -24.94 -11.88
CA LEU A 94 25.32 -24.52 -13.09
C LEU A 94 23.99 -25.28 -13.26
N GLU A 95 23.99 -26.57 -12.99
CA GLU A 95 22.78 -27.40 -12.98
C GLU A 95 21.80 -26.96 -11.91
N GLY A 96 22.29 -26.56 -10.72
CA GLY A 96 21.50 -25.96 -9.66
C GLY A 96 20.82 -24.66 -10.11
N LEU A 97 21.60 -23.75 -10.71
CA LEU A 97 21.08 -22.49 -11.24
C LEU A 97 20.03 -22.71 -12.34
N ASN A 98 20.22 -23.70 -13.21
CA ASN A 98 19.23 -24.04 -14.23
C ASN A 98 17.93 -24.57 -13.64
N ARG A 99 18.00 -25.40 -12.57
CA ARG A 99 16.77 -25.81 -11.85
C ARG A 99 16.02 -24.65 -11.26
N LEU A 100 16.72 -23.73 -10.57
CA LEU A 100 16.10 -22.53 -10.03
C LEU A 100 15.46 -21.66 -11.14
N ARG A 101 16.16 -21.51 -12.25
CA ARG A 101 15.62 -20.82 -13.43
C ARG A 101 14.32 -21.47 -13.92
N GLU A 102 14.29 -22.79 -14.06
CA GLU A 102 13.12 -23.54 -14.53
C GLU A 102 11.93 -23.36 -13.60
N THR A 103 12.14 -23.45 -12.29
CA THR A 103 11.07 -23.23 -11.28
C THR A 103 10.36 -21.89 -11.47
N VAL A 104 11.07 -20.86 -11.91
CA VAL A 104 10.50 -19.53 -12.11
C VAL A 104 9.98 -19.32 -13.52
N MET A 105 10.78 -19.73 -14.52
CA MET A 105 10.49 -19.38 -15.91
C MET A 105 9.38 -20.25 -16.52
N GLU A 106 9.18 -21.48 -16.05
CA GLU A 106 8.09 -22.31 -16.54
C GLU A 106 6.70 -21.72 -16.23
N PRO A 107 6.38 -21.32 -14.98
CA PRO A 107 5.13 -20.62 -14.68
C PRO A 107 4.95 -19.32 -15.49
N LEU A 108 6.02 -18.54 -15.66
CA LEU A 108 5.96 -17.27 -16.41
C LEU A 108 5.75 -17.48 -17.91
N ALA A 109 6.37 -18.49 -18.52
CA ALA A 109 6.16 -18.83 -19.91
C ALA A 109 4.72 -19.32 -20.19
N GLN A 110 4.17 -20.13 -19.27
CA GLN A 110 2.77 -20.54 -19.35
C GLN A 110 1.80 -19.36 -19.12
N PHE A 111 2.19 -18.40 -18.28
CA PHE A 111 1.45 -17.17 -18.11
C PHE A 111 1.47 -16.31 -19.38
N GLU A 112 2.63 -16.14 -20.05
CA GLU A 112 2.72 -15.48 -21.36
C GLU A 112 1.75 -16.09 -22.36
N GLU A 113 1.66 -17.43 -22.41
CA GLU A 113 0.74 -18.13 -23.30
C GLU A 113 -0.73 -17.83 -22.97
N SER A 114 -1.08 -17.82 -21.67
CA SER A 114 -2.45 -17.52 -21.23
C SER A 114 -2.91 -16.11 -21.60
N LEU A 115 -1.97 -15.14 -21.64
CA LEU A 115 -2.28 -13.75 -22.04
C LEU A 115 -2.65 -13.64 -23.53
N ARG A 116 -2.34 -14.61 -24.36
CA ARG A 116 -2.70 -14.64 -25.78
C ARG A 116 -4.21 -14.76 -26.01
N SER A 117 -4.97 -15.19 -24.99
CA SER A 117 -6.44 -15.17 -25.08
C SER A 117 -6.97 -13.77 -25.40
N GLY A 118 -6.26 -12.73 -24.95
CA GLY A 118 -6.56 -11.33 -25.23
C GLY A 118 -7.92 -10.84 -24.70
N THR A 119 -8.64 -11.65 -23.93
CA THR A 119 -9.91 -11.23 -23.30
C THR A 119 -9.69 -10.81 -21.86
N GLY A 120 -10.47 -9.85 -21.37
CA GLY A 120 -10.34 -9.37 -20.00
C GLY A 120 -10.49 -10.47 -18.95
N LYS A 121 -11.46 -11.38 -19.14
CA LYS A 121 -11.65 -12.58 -18.32
C LYS A 121 -10.50 -13.58 -18.45
N GLY A 122 -9.98 -13.79 -19.68
CA GLY A 122 -8.89 -14.71 -19.94
C GLY A 122 -7.59 -14.26 -19.26
N ILE A 123 -7.29 -12.95 -19.25
CA ILE A 123 -6.13 -12.39 -18.57
C ILE A 123 -6.28 -12.54 -17.05
N ALA A 124 -7.44 -12.20 -16.47
CA ALA A 124 -7.70 -12.38 -15.04
C ALA A 124 -7.50 -13.85 -14.60
N TYR A 125 -8.02 -14.80 -15.41
CA TYR A 125 -7.80 -16.22 -15.16
C TYR A 125 -6.34 -16.65 -15.31
N GLY A 126 -5.61 -16.08 -16.26
CA GLY A 126 -4.17 -16.30 -16.41
C GLY A 126 -3.37 -15.84 -15.19
N VAL A 127 -3.72 -14.68 -14.61
CA VAL A 127 -3.13 -14.20 -13.35
C VAL A 127 -3.42 -15.19 -12.22
N TYR A 128 -4.67 -15.61 -12.05
CA TYR A 128 -5.02 -16.60 -11.04
C TYR A 128 -4.21 -17.91 -11.20
N GLN A 129 -4.10 -18.43 -12.41
CA GLN A 129 -3.30 -19.64 -12.68
C GLN A 129 -1.80 -19.45 -12.39
N LEU A 130 -1.25 -18.26 -12.65
CA LEU A 130 0.13 -17.95 -12.28
C LEU A 130 0.32 -18.01 -10.77
N LEU A 131 -0.59 -17.40 -10.00
CA LEU A 131 -0.54 -17.43 -8.54
C LEU A 131 -0.63 -18.84 -7.98
N GLU A 132 -1.46 -19.71 -8.57
CA GLU A 132 -1.50 -21.14 -8.22
C GLU A 132 -0.18 -21.87 -8.49
N ARG A 133 0.42 -21.66 -9.67
CA ARG A 133 1.67 -22.29 -10.06
C ARG A 133 2.89 -21.83 -9.24
N LEU A 134 2.86 -20.58 -8.77
CA LEU A 134 3.88 -20.04 -7.86
C LEU A 134 3.62 -20.42 -6.39
N ASN A 135 2.56 -21.19 -6.10
CA ASN A 135 2.13 -21.54 -4.75
C ASN A 135 1.95 -20.31 -3.85
N ALA A 136 1.53 -19.15 -4.43
CA ALA A 136 1.44 -17.87 -3.75
C ALA A 136 0.55 -17.91 -2.50
N ALA A 137 -0.59 -18.61 -2.56
CA ALA A 137 -1.49 -18.78 -1.42
C ALA A 137 -0.82 -19.48 -0.23
N GLN A 138 0.01 -20.50 -0.49
CA GLN A 138 0.74 -21.22 0.56
C GLN A 138 1.87 -20.37 1.13
N ASN A 139 2.57 -19.63 0.27
CA ASN A 139 3.63 -18.72 0.69
C ASN A 139 3.09 -17.56 1.53
N ILE A 140 1.90 -17.02 1.21
CA ILE A 140 1.21 -16.02 2.04
C ILE A 140 0.86 -16.59 3.42
N ARG A 141 0.33 -17.82 3.50
CA ARG A 141 0.04 -18.47 4.78
C ARG A 141 1.31 -18.67 5.61
N ARG A 142 2.38 -19.15 4.99
CA ARG A 142 3.68 -19.30 5.66
C ARG A 142 4.18 -17.95 6.20
N MET A 143 4.10 -16.89 5.39
CA MET A 143 4.48 -15.53 5.82
C MET A 143 3.60 -15.05 6.99
N ALA A 144 2.30 -15.31 6.96
CA ALA A 144 1.40 -14.98 8.05
C ALA A 144 1.75 -15.76 9.33
N ASP A 145 2.01 -17.07 9.23
CA ASP A 145 2.43 -17.91 10.36
C ASP A 145 3.76 -17.42 10.98
N GLU A 146 4.73 -17.00 10.14
CA GLU A 146 6.00 -16.42 10.60
C GLU A 146 5.78 -15.10 11.34
N LEU A 147 4.92 -14.21 10.83
CA LEU A 147 4.55 -12.95 11.48
C LEU A 147 3.82 -13.19 12.81
N GLU A 148 2.90 -14.14 12.88
CA GLU A 148 2.24 -14.54 14.13
C GLU A 148 3.24 -15.03 15.19
N ASN A 149 4.22 -15.86 14.78
CA ASN A 149 5.28 -16.35 15.67
C ASN A 149 6.18 -15.21 16.19
N MET A 150 6.30 -14.09 15.45
CA MET A 150 7.00 -12.88 15.87
C MET A 150 6.14 -11.96 16.74
N GLY A 151 4.84 -12.27 16.91
CA GLY A 151 3.88 -11.44 17.64
C GLY A 151 3.22 -10.34 16.80
N GLU A 152 3.45 -10.34 15.49
CA GLU A 152 2.94 -9.32 14.55
C GLU A 152 1.57 -9.73 13.97
N TRP A 153 0.60 -9.93 14.84
CA TRP A 153 -0.74 -10.44 14.50
C TRP A 153 -1.48 -9.62 13.45
N ASN A 154 -1.35 -8.29 13.51
CA ASN A 154 -2.01 -7.38 12.57
C ASN A 154 -1.47 -7.57 11.15
N LEU A 155 -0.14 -7.66 11.01
CA LEU A 155 0.51 -7.88 9.74
C LEU A 155 0.21 -9.27 9.17
N ALA A 156 0.11 -10.28 10.04
CA ALA A 156 -0.29 -11.63 9.64
C ALA A 156 -1.70 -11.67 9.03
N GLN A 157 -2.67 -11.05 9.71
CA GLN A 157 -4.05 -10.98 9.22
C GLN A 157 -4.15 -10.14 7.95
N GLU A 158 -3.33 -9.11 7.81
CA GLU A 158 -3.25 -8.32 6.59
C GLU A 158 -2.91 -9.19 5.37
N GLN A 159 -1.91 -10.08 5.50
CA GLN A 159 -1.50 -10.94 4.38
C GLN A 159 -2.66 -11.82 3.89
N ILE A 160 -3.46 -12.36 4.82
CA ILE A 160 -4.62 -13.19 4.48
C ILE A 160 -5.70 -12.35 3.77
N ARG A 161 -5.99 -11.15 4.30
CA ARG A 161 -6.98 -10.24 3.70
C ARG A 161 -6.56 -9.76 2.31
N LEU A 162 -5.26 -9.53 2.08
CA LEU A 162 -4.72 -9.17 0.77
C LEU A 162 -5.04 -10.23 -0.29
N TRP A 163 -4.97 -11.51 0.08
CA TRP A 163 -5.34 -12.58 -0.82
C TRP A 163 -6.81 -12.52 -1.20
N ASP A 164 -7.71 -12.39 -0.22
CA ASP A 164 -9.15 -12.32 -0.46
C ASP A 164 -9.51 -11.10 -1.32
N MET A 165 -8.93 -9.93 -1.02
CA MET A 165 -9.14 -8.72 -1.82
C MET A 165 -8.64 -8.88 -3.26
N LEU A 166 -7.48 -9.49 -3.48
CA LEU A 166 -6.99 -9.74 -4.84
C LEU A 166 -7.93 -10.67 -5.60
N MET A 167 -8.45 -11.73 -4.96
CA MET A 167 -9.42 -12.64 -5.59
C MET A 167 -10.71 -11.90 -5.95
N GLU A 168 -11.22 -11.04 -5.07
CA GLU A 168 -12.39 -10.19 -5.35
C GLU A 168 -12.14 -9.24 -6.53
N ILE A 169 -10.98 -8.59 -6.59
CA ILE A 169 -10.59 -7.72 -7.70
C ILE A 169 -10.54 -8.51 -9.02
N LEU A 170 -9.91 -9.68 -9.03
CA LEU A 170 -9.83 -10.52 -10.23
C LEU A 170 -11.20 -10.98 -10.70
N ASP A 171 -12.08 -11.38 -9.78
CA ASP A 171 -13.46 -11.78 -10.09
C ASP A 171 -14.28 -10.61 -10.64
N GLN A 172 -14.17 -9.43 -10.04
CA GLN A 172 -14.85 -8.23 -10.54
C GLN A 172 -14.35 -7.84 -11.93
N MET A 173 -13.03 -7.85 -12.16
CA MET A 173 -12.47 -7.58 -13.48
C MET A 173 -12.91 -8.60 -14.51
N ALA A 174 -12.93 -9.90 -14.16
CA ALA A 174 -13.42 -10.95 -15.05
C ALA A 174 -14.91 -10.77 -15.38
N LEU A 175 -15.74 -10.36 -14.40
CA LEU A 175 -17.16 -10.13 -14.57
C LEU A 175 -17.46 -8.88 -15.43
N VAL A 176 -16.70 -7.79 -15.23
CA VAL A 176 -16.93 -6.52 -15.93
C VAL A 176 -16.37 -6.56 -17.36
N LEU A 177 -15.13 -7.04 -17.50
CA LEU A 177 -14.43 -7.02 -18.79
C LEU A 177 -14.83 -8.19 -19.70
N LYS A 178 -15.26 -9.30 -19.15
CA LYS A 178 -15.79 -10.47 -19.91
C LYS A 178 -14.91 -10.82 -21.13
N GLU A 179 -15.55 -10.91 -22.27
CA GLU A 179 -14.93 -11.26 -23.56
C GLU A 179 -14.39 -10.04 -24.33
N GLN A 180 -14.28 -8.86 -23.66
CA GLN A 180 -13.67 -7.71 -24.29
C GLN A 180 -12.19 -7.98 -24.58
N HIS A 181 -11.78 -7.76 -25.81
CA HIS A 181 -10.39 -7.89 -26.20
C HIS A 181 -9.58 -6.70 -25.69
N LEU A 182 -8.59 -6.99 -24.86
CA LEU A 182 -7.69 -6.03 -24.26
C LEU A 182 -6.24 -6.49 -24.43
N SER A 183 -5.33 -5.55 -24.69
CA SER A 183 -3.91 -5.87 -24.55
C SER A 183 -3.56 -6.11 -23.09
N PRO A 184 -2.56 -6.96 -22.77
CA PRO A 184 -2.08 -7.14 -21.39
C PRO A 184 -1.72 -5.81 -20.71
N ARG A 185 -1.15 -4.88 -21.47
CA ARG A 185 -0.83 -3.53 -20.97
C ARG A 185 -2.09 -2.77 -20.52
N ARG A 186 -3.13 -2.76 -21.36
CA ARG A 186 -4.37 -2.06 -21.01
C ARG A 186 -5.07 -2.71 -19.83
N TRP A 187 -5.02 -4.03 -19.71
CA TRP A 187 -5.54 -4.76 -18.57
C TRP A 187 -4.77 -4.40 -17.29
N SER A 188 -3.42 -4.33 -17.36
CA SER A 188 -2.57 -3.91 -16.24
C SER A 188 -2.89 -2.50 -15.77
N GLU A 189 -3.07 -1.54 -16.70
CA GLU A 189 -3.49 -0.16 -16.37
C GLU A 189 -4.84 -0.12 -15.63
N LEU A 190 -5.81 -0.92 -16.07
CA LEU A 190 -7.11 -1.01 -15.40
C LEU A 190 -6.99 -1.68 -14.02
N PHE A 191 -6.18 -2.74 -13.92
CA PHE A 191 -5.91 -3.39 -12.64
C PHE A 191 -5.29 -2.41 -11.63
N GLN A 192 -4.30 -1.63 -12.03
CA GLN A 192 -3.70 -0.59 -11.19
C GLN A 192 -4.73 0.43 -10.72
N LEU A 193 -5.62 0.90 -11.60
CA LEU A 193 -6.69 1.83 -11.20
C LEU A 193 -7.63 1.25 -10.16
N VAL A 194 -7.98 -0.04 -10.27
CA VAL A 194 -8.82 -0.71 -9.27
C VAL A 194 -8.05 -0.84 -7.95
N VAL A 195 -6.80 -1.29 -8.00
CA VAL A 195 -5.94 -1.43 -6.81
C VAL A 195 -5.75 -0.08 -6.09
N GLN A 196 -5.60 1.03 -6.82
CA GLN A 196 -5.47 2.37 -6.26
C GLN A 196 -6.75 2.88 -5.59
N SER A 197 -7.91 2.35 -5.98
CA SER A 197 -9.20 2.71 -5.37
C SER A 197 -9.51 1.90 -4.11
N GLU A 198 -8.76 0.84 -3.84
CA GLU A 198 -8.94 -0.04 -2.69
C GLU A 198 -7.93 0.31 -1.58
N GLU A 199 -8.42 0.34 -0.36
CA GLU A 199 -7.62 0.60 0.85
C GLU A 199 -7.76 -0.56 1.84
N ILE A 200 -6.66 -0.94 2.48
CA ILE A 200 -6.73 -1.86 3.61
C ILE A 200 -6.94 -1.05 4.88
N ALA A 201 -8.08 -1.27 5.51
CA ALA A 201 -8.36 -0.77 6.84
C ALA A 201 -8.06 -1.83 7.89
N PHE A 202 -7.35 -1.45 8.92
CA PHE A 202 -7.10 -2.29 10.09
C PHE A 202 -8.21 -2.11 11.13
N ILE A 203 -8.52 -3.18 11.85
CA ILE A 203 -9.43 -3.13 12.99
C ILE A 203 -8.57 -3.17 14.25
N PRO A 204 -8.71 -2.21 15.19
CA PRO A 204 -7.99 -2.25 16.44
C PRO A 204 -8.33 -3.54 17.21
N GLN A 205 -7.31 -4.24 17.67
CA GLN A 205 -7.48 -5.51 18.39
C GLN A 205 -7.29 -5.35 19.90
N GLY A 206 -6.63 -4.28 20.34
CA GLY A 206 -6.36 -3.97 21.72
C GLY A 206 -7.46 -3.13 22.36
N VAL A 207 -7.75 -3.40 23.65
CA VAL A 207 -8.67 -2.58 24.47
C VAL A 207 -7.91 -1.47 25.20
N ASP A 208 -6.59 -1.63 25.38
CA ASP A 208 -5.74 -0.74 26.17
C ASP A 208 -4.59 -0.19 25.27
N GLU A 209 -4.98 0.52 24.22
CA GLU A 209 -4.07 1.13 23.26
C GLU A 209 -4.50 2.54 22.89
N VAL A 210 -3.53 3.37 22.51
CA VAL A 210 -3.80 4.71 21.98
C VAL A 210 -4.23 4.60 20.53
N SER A 211 -5.48 4.98 20.24
CA SER A 211 -5.97 5.01 18.85
C SER A 211 -5.57 6.32 18.19
N VAL A 212 -4.88 6.23 17.03
CA VAL A 212 -4.44 7.35 16.20
C VAL A 212 -5.07 7.20 14.82
N GLY A 213 -5.78 8.24 14.34
CA GLY A 213 -6.42 8.17 13.03
C GLY A 213 -7.07 9.49 12.61
N GLY A 214 -7.63 9.51 11.40
CA GLY A 214 -8.39 10.64 10.89
C GLY A 214 -9.71 10.83 11.66
N ALA A 215 -10.13 12.08 11.83
CA ALA A 215 -11.37 12.39 12.53
C ALA A 215 -12.65 11.86 11.83
N ASP A 216 -12.56 11.58 10.55
CA ASP A 216 -13.60 10.98 9.72
C ASP A 216 -13.77 9.47 9.95
N ARG A 217 -12.71 8.79 10.38
CA ARG A 217 -12.63 7.33 10.49
C ARG A 217 -12.54 6.86 11.94
N SER A 218 -11.76 7.53 12.77
CA SER A 218 -11.54 7.16 14.15
C SER A 218 -12.76 7.49 15.01
N ARG A 219 -13.49 6.44 15.45
CA ARG A 219 -14.66 6.58 16.34
C ARG A 219 -14.49 5.70 17.57
N PRO A 220 -13.53 5.98 18.46
CA PRO A 220 -13.37 5.22 19.69
C PRO A 220 -14.62 5.40 20.58
N ALA A 221 -15.06 4.32 21.19
CA ALA A 221 -16.20 4.36 22.11
C ALA A 221 -15.82 5.13 23.37
N ALA A 222 -16.24 6.40 23.48
CA ALA A 222 -16.09 7.28 24.66
C ALA A 222 -14.64 7.33 25.22
N PRO A 223 -13.66 7.84 24.50
CA PRO A 223 -12.29 7.96 25.00
C PRO A 223 -12.24 8.95 26.17
N ARG A 224 -11.38 8.69 27.17
CA ARG A 224 -11.20 9.61 28.30
C ARG A 224 -10.53 10.92 27.87
N ALA A 225 -9.54 10.82 26.99
CA ALA A 225 -8.78 11.95 26.47
C ALA A 225 -8.68 11.89 24.96
N VAL A 226 -8.81 13.04 24.29
CA VAL A 226 -8.60 13.18 22.85
C VAL A 226 -7.59 14.29 22.59
N PHE A 227 -6.65 14.01 21.69
CA PHE A 227 -5.66 14.93 21.19
C PHE A 227 -5.98 15.23 19.72
N LEU A 228 -6.53 16.41 19.45
CA LEU A 228 -6.74 16.92 18.09
C LEU A 228 -5.48 17.66 17.66
N ILE A 229 -4.75 17.09 16.74
CA ILE A 229 -3.53 17.67 16.18
C ILE A 229 -3.82 18.24 14.79
N GLY A 230 -3.09 19.28 14.37
CA GLY A 230 -3.27 19.87 13.06
C GLY A 230 -4.54 20.72 12.91
N ALA A 231 -5.01 21.36 14.01
CA ALA A 231 -6.19 22.23 13.98
C ALA A 231 -5.88 23.62 13.37
N GLU A 232 -5.31 23.62 12.17
CA GLU A 232 -4.92 24.80 11.40
C GLU A 232 -6.00 25.21 10.40
N GLU A 233 -6.02 26.48 10.03
CA GLU A 233 -6.97 27.01 9.02
C GLU A 233 -6.73 26.32 7.67
N GLY A 234 -7.78 25.68 7.15
CA GLY A 234 -7.75 24.95 5.90
C GLY A 234 -7.37 23.46 6.01
N GLU A 235 -6.78 23.02 7.14
CA GLU A 235 -6.41 21.62 7.37
C GLU A 235 -7.50 20.86 8.15
N PHE A 236 -7.91 21.41 9.31
CA PHE A 236 -9.00 20.79 10.07
C PHE A 236 -9.79 21.86 10.89
N PRO A 237 -11.12 22.02 10.65
CA PRO A 237 -11.91 21.43 9.55
C PRO A 237 -11.43 21.88 8.18
N ARG A 238 -11.45 20.98 7.21
CA ARG A 238 -11.04 21.30 5.84
C ARG A 238 -11.98 22.30 5.21
N THR A 239 -11.41 23.18 4.39
CA THR A 239 -12.22 24.05 3.53
C THR A 239 -12.40 23.35 2.18
N PRO A 240 -13.60 22.84 1.84
CA PRO A 240 -13.81 22.18 0.56
C PRO A 240 -13.53 23.12 -0.60
N VAL A 241 -12.78 22.65 -1.56
CA VAL A 241 -12.48 23.33 -2.81
C VAL A 241 -13.11 22.60 -3.99
N SER A 242 -13.55 23.33 -4.99
CA SER A 242 -14.07 22.69 -6.20
C SER A 242 -12.91 22.04 -6.96
N ALA A 243 -12.77 20.73 -6.82
CA ALA A 243 -11.84 19.93 -7.59
C ALA A 243 -12.63 19.22 -8.69
N GLY A 244 -12.49 19.63 -9.95
CA GLY A 244 -13.13 18.95 -11.07
C GLY A 244 -13.49 19.86 -12.24
N VAL A 245 -14.08 19.26 -13.26
CA VAL A 245 -14.44 19.90 -14.54
C VAL A 245 -15.60 20.89 -14.37
N PHE A 246 -16.48 20.65 -13.38
CA PHE A 246 -17.68 21.46 -13.16
C PHE A 246 -17.52 22.40 -11.97
N SER A 247 -17.91 23.66 -12.16
CA SER A 247 -18.04 24.61 -11.06
C SER A 247 -19.17 24.20 -10.10
N ASP A 248 -19.16 24.74 -8.87
CA ASP A 248 -20.22 24.46 -7.88
C ASP A 248 -21.63 24.87 -8.38
N ALA A 249 -21.74 25.97 -9.13
CA ALA A 249 -22.99 26.40 -9.73
C ALA A 249 -23.52 25.40 -10.77
N GLU A 250 -22.66 24.87 -11.62
CA GLU A 250 -23.03 23.86 -12.61
C GLU A 250 -23.42 22.54 -11.91
N ARG A 251 -22.69 22.13 -10.88
CA ARG A 251 -23.06 20.95 -10.07
C ARG A 251 -24.43 21.08 -9.44
N ARG A 252 -24.75 22.21 -8.81
CA ARG A 252 -26.08 22.46 -8.24
C ARG A 252 -27.18 22.38 -9.30
N LEU A 253 -26.94 22.94 -10.48
CA LEU A 253 -27.87 22.85 -11.60
C LEU A 253 -28.10 21.40 -12.01
N MET A 254 -27.04 20.61 -12.20
CA MET A 254 -27.12 19.20 -12.57
C MET A 254 -27.83 18.36 -11.51
N ILE A 255 -27.55 18.58 -10.22
CA ILE A 255 -28.26 17.95 -9.09
C ILE A 255 -29.75 18.29 -9.14
N SER A 256 -30.10 19.56 -9.38
CA SER A 256 -31.50 19.98 -9.50
C SER A 256 -32.23 19.34 -10.69
N MET A 257 -31.49 18.92 -11.72
CA MET A 257 -31.99 18.17 -12.88
C MET A 257 -32.09 16.65 -12.63
N GLY A 258 -31.75 16.19 -11.41
CA GLY A 258 -31.83 14.77 -11.02
C GLY A 258 -30.60 13.94 -11.40
N LEU A 259 -29.48 14.57 -11.77
CA LEU A 259 -28.25 13.83 -11.99
C LEU A 259 -27.62 13.43 -10.65
N PRO A 260 -27.19 12.17 -10.46
CA PRO A 260 -26.58 11.68 -9.23
C PRO A 260 -25.10 12.14 -9.16
N LEU A 261 -24.89 13.42 -8.91
CA LEU A 261 -23.58 14.00 -8.67
C LEU A 261 -23.30 14.11 -7.18
N TYR A 262 -22.02 14.09 -6.83
CA TYR A 262 -21.57 14.31 -5.47
C TYR A 262 -21.99 15.69 -4.97
N ASP A 263 -22.22 15.78 -3.68
CA ASP A 263 -22.83 16.94 -3.02
C ASP A 263 -22.15 18.31 -3.32
N SER A 264 -22.89 19.40 -3.05
CA SER A 264 -22.39 20.77 -3.18
C SER A 264 -21.27 21.04 -2.16
N LEU A 265 -20.40 22.00 -2.46
CA LEU A 265 -19.35 22.46 -1.51
C LEU A 265 -19.90 22.88 -0.16
N GLU A 266 -21.13 23.45 -0.14
CA GLU A 266 -21.80 23.86 1.08
C GLU A 266 -22.10 22.67 2.00
N LYS A 267 -22.57 21.55 1.44
CA LYS A 267 -22.84 20.35 2.20
C LYS A 267 -21.55 19.72 2.73
N LEU A 268 -20.51 19.63 1.90
CA LEU A 268 -19.19 19.18 2.33
C LEU A 268 -18.63 20.03 3.47
N ALA A 269 -18.80 21.37 3.42
CA ALA A 269 -18.37 22.25 4.50
C ALA A 269 -19.15 22.03 5.80
N VAL A 270 -20.43 21.65 5.72
CA VAL A 270 -21.22 21.27 6.89
C VAL A 270 -20.75 19.94 7.47
N GLU A 271 -20.47 18.96 6.63
CA GLU A 271 -19.94 17.68 7.03
C GLU A 271 -18.59 17.81 7.75
N GLU A 272 -17.67 18.59 7.21
CA GLU A 272 -16.37 18.88 7.86
C GLU A 272 -16.53 19.54 9.25
N ARG A 273 -17.45 20.49 9.38
CA ARG A 273 -17.77 21.10 10.70
C ARG A 273 -18.39 20.10 11.65
N TYR A 274 -19.24 19.20 11.15
CA TYR A 274 -19.83 18.15 11.96
C TYR A 274 -18.77 17.15 12.45
N LEU A 275 -17.81 16.78 11.61
CA LEU A 275 -16.67 15.95 12.01
C LEU A 275 -15.84 16.63 13.10
N ALA A 276 -15.55 17.93 12.96
CA ALA A 276 -14.83 18.69 13.97
C ALA A 276 -15.61 18.77 15.31
N TYR A 277 -16.92 18.96 15.25
CA TYR A 277 -17.78 18.90 16.42
C TYR A 277 -17.73 17.53 17.09
N MET A 278 -17.92 16.45 16.32
CA MET A 278 -17.90 15.08 16.85
C MET A 278 -16.57 14.74 17.51
N ALA A 279 -15.45 15.15 16.90
CA ALA A 279 -14.12 14.96 17.48
C ALA A 279 -13.95 15.74 18.80
N ALA A 280 -14.47 16.98 18.85
CA ALA A 280 -14.35 17.82 20.04
C ALA A 280 -15.23 17.37 21.22
N VAL A 281 -16.38 16.72 20.95
CA VAL A 281 -17.30 16.26 22.00
C VAL A 281 -17.11 14.78 22.38
N SER A 282 -16.24 14.05 21.67
CA SER A 282 -16.01 12.63 21.93
C SER A 282 -15.33 12.31 23.26
N PRO A 283 -14.40 13.13 23.83
CA PRO A 283 -13.75 12.80 25.09
C PRO A 283 -14.69 12.94 26.26
N SER A 284 -14.59 12.00 27.23
CA SER A 284 -15.36 12.07 28.48
C SER A 284 -14.72 12.94 29.57
N GLU A 285 -13.39 13.17 29.50
CA GLU A 285 -12.66 13.91 30.54
C GLU A 285 -11.84 15.07 30.02
N ARG A 286 -11.04 14.90 28.94
CA ARG A 286 -10.08 15.90 28.49
C ARG A 286 -9.99 16.01 26.98
N LEU A 287 -9.99 17.25 26.49
CA LEU A 287 -9.71 17.60 25.11
C LEU A 287 -8.43 18.43 25.03
N PHE A 288 -7.50 18.01 24.18
CA PHE A 288 -6.31 18.77 23.81
C PHE A 288 -6.40 19.14 22.34
N VAL A 289 -6.27 20.42 22.02
CA VAL A 289 -6.30 20.90 20.65
C VAL A 289 -5.00 21.62 20.35
N SER A 290 -4.30 21.21 19.30
CA SER A 290 -3.03 21.80 18.90
C SER A 290 -3.02 22.16 17.42
N TYR A 291 -2.25 23.19 17.09
CA TYR A 291 -1.98 23.62 15.72
C TYR A 291 -0.53 24.11 15.61
N ALA A 292 0.06 24.02 14.43
CA ALA A 292 1.38 24.57 14.18
C ALA A 292 1.28 26.08 13.94
N SER A 293 2.24 26.85 14.47
CA SER A 293 2.36 28.28 14.23
C SER A 293 3.03 28.60 12.89
N SER A 294 3.78 27.65 12.34
CA SER A 294 4.46 27.76 11.05
C SER A 294 4.51 26.40 10.34
N ASP A 295 4.64 26.41 9.03
CA ASP A 295 4.94 25.24 8.23
C ASP A 295 6.47 24.93 8.21
N LEU A 296 6.85 23.82 7.55
CA LEU A 296 8.23 23.40 7.43
C LEU A 296 9.14 24.38 6.67
N SER A 297 8.55 25.28 5.88
CA SER A 297 9.26 26.35 5.15
C SER A 297 9.34 27.67 5.92
N GLY A 298 8.74 27.73 7.13
CA GLY A 298 8.70 28.93 7.97
C GLY A 298 7.52 29.85 7.66
N GLY A 299 6.58 29.45 6.78
CA GLY A 299 5.37 30.17 6.50
C GLY A 299 4.42 30.16 7.70
N ALA A 300 3.88 31.34 8.09
CA ALA A 300 2.98 31.46 9.24
C ALA A 300 1.67 30.68 9.01
N ARG A 301 1.24 29.90 10.00
CA ARG A 301 -0.04 29.18 10.05
C ARG A 301 -0.96 29.81 11.08
N SER A 302 -2.24 29.77 10.84
CA SER A 302 -3.27 30.34 11.71
C SER A 302 -4.15 29.26 12.31
N PRO A 303 -4.69 29.47 13.54
CA PRO A 303 -5.62 28.54 14.14
C PRO A 303 -6.93 28.47 13.36
N SER A 304 -7.47 27.27 13.24
CA SER A 304 -8.73 27.02 12.54
C SER A 304 -9.96 27.61 13.24
N SER A 305 -11.10 27.54 12.57
CA SER A 305 -12.39 27.94 13.17
C SER A 305 -12.72 27.15 14.43
N LEU A 306 -12.34 25.85 14.48
CA LEU A 306 -12.53 25.00 15.67
C LEU A 306 -11.82 25.58 16.90
N VAL A 307 -10.55 25.95 16.78
CA VAL A 307 -9.77 26.54 17.89
C VAL A 307 -10.41 27.84 18.36
N ARG A 308 -10.86 28.69 17.42
CA ARG A 308 -11.53 29.96 17.75
C ARG A 308 -12.86 29.74 18.49
N GLU A 309 -13.65 28.75 18.10
CA GLU A 309 -14.92 28.44 18.77
C GLU A 309 -14.68 27.83 20.17
N VAL A 310 -13.74 26.90 20.31
CA VAL A 310 -13.35 26.35 21.63
C VAL A 310 -12.93 27.46 22.59
N ARG A 311 -12.11 28.42 22.13
CA ARG A 311 -11.68 29.56 22.97
C ARG A 311 -12.81 30.52 23.33
N LYS A 312 -13.84 30.66 22.51
CA LYS A 312 -15.04 31.47 22.86
C LYS A 312 -15.86 30.76 23.95
N ILE A 313 -16.00 29.42 23.86
CA ILE A 313 -16.80 28.65 24.82
C ILE A 313 -16.05 28.53 26.14
N PHE A 314 -14.73 28.38 26.09
CA PHE A 314 -13.85 28.19 27.24
C PHE A 314 -12.76 29.24 27.28
N PRO A 315 -13.07 30.50 27.62
CA PRO A 315 -12.11 31.61 27.58
C PRO A 315 -10.96 31.46 28.58
N GLU A 316 -11.19 30.70 29.68
CA GLU A 316 -10.17 30.43 30.71
C GLU A 316 -9.32 29.17 30.43
N CYS A 317 -9.52 28.51 29.26
CA CYS A 317 -8.74 27.35 28.89
C CYS A 317 -7.25 27.74 28.79
N PRO A 318 -6.36 27.00 29.46
CA PRO A 318 -4.91 27.27 29.40
C PRO A 318 -4.39 27.09 27.98
N VAL A 319 -3.58 28.07 27.54
CA VAL A 319 -2.88 28.04 26.25
C VAL A 319 -1.39 27.91 26.51
N ALA A 320 -0.78 26.86 26.00
CA ALA A 320 0.68 26.69 26.01
C ALA A 320 1.24 27.03 24.63
N ASP A 321 2.15 28.01 24.58
CA ASP A 321 2.92 28.31 23.38
C ASP A 321 4.29 27.62 23.49
N ARG A 322 4.51 26.65 22.61
CA ARG A 322 5.76 25.89 22.53
C ARG A 322 6.63 26.24 21.34
N SER A 323 6.29 27.32 20.63
CA SER A 323 7.02 27.77 19.42
C SER A 323 8.47 28.13 19.70
N GLN A 324 8.82 28.43 20.97
CA GLN A 324 10.16 28.81 21.42
C GLN A 324 10.94 27.66 22.07
N GLU A 325 10.35 26.47 22.23
CA GLU A 325 11.08 25.34 22.77
C GLU A 325 12.17 24.91 21.77
N ALA A 326 13.38 24.69 22.28
CA ALA A 326 14.50 24.28 21.45
C ALA A 326 14.19 22.93 20.81
N PHE A 327 14.46 22.80 19.53
CA PHE A 327 14.23 21.54 18.78
C PHE A 327 14.92 20.34 19.42
N SER A 328 16.07 20.57 20.08
CA SER A 328 16.78 19.56 20.89
C SER A 328 15.96 19.01 22.05
N ASP A 329 15.04 19.80 22.60
CA ASP A 329 14.20 19.38 23.74
C ASP A 329 12.98 18.57 23.27
N LEU A 330 12.65 18.66 21.97
CA LEU A 330 11.60 17.91 21.30
C LEU A 330 12.12 16.61 20.68
N LEU A 331 13.41 16.51 20.43
CA LEU A 331 14.04 15.30 19.92
C LEU A 331 14.23 14.31 21.06
N TRP A 332 13.40 13.28 21.07
CA TRP A 332 13.67 12.10 21.87
C TRP A 332 14.92 11.39 21.32
N SER A 333 16.00 11.44 22.07
CA SER A 333 17.17 10.62 21.79
C SER A 333 16.94 9.27 22.47
N PRO A 334 16.78 8.16 21.72
CA PRO A 334 16.79 6.86 22.35
C PRO A 334 18.15 6.67 23.03
N GLU A 335 18.16 6.48 24.34
CA GLU A 335 19.38 6.01 24.99
C GLU A 335 19.79 4.71 24.30
N PRO A 336 21.08 4.53 23.95
CA PRO A 336 21.52 3.27 23.41
C PRO A 336 21.19 2.18 24.43
N ALA A 337 20.38 1.23 24.03
CA ALA A 337 20.15 0.04 24.81
C ALA A 337 21.49 -0.68 24.99
N PHE A 338 21.94 -0.76 26.23
CA PHE A 338 23.11 -1.54 26.61
C PHE A 338 22.76 -3.02 26.62
#